data_e4843dc00a4adee2cb4a1f6360dacd9b
#
_entry.id   e4843dc00a4adee2cb4a1f6360dacd9b
#
_cell.length_a   1.000
_cell.length_b   1.000
_cell.length_c   1.000
_cell.angle_alpha   90.00
_cell.angle_beta   90.00
_cell.angle_gamma   90.00
#
_symmetry.space_group_name_H-M   'P 1'
#
loop_
_entity.id
_entity.type
_entity.pdbx_description
1 polymer ?
#
loop_
_entity_poly.entity_id
_entity_poly.type
_entity_poly.pdbx_seq_one_letter_code
_entity_poly.pdbx_strand_id
1 'polypeptide(L)'
;QQAIKNGHVLGNDRLWGYDKSGCVLTVNEAEAQVVRRIFDLYANQQLGIRRISQILFDEGFTSRQGNAFNVLTIRHILCNPKYKGWYCGSKSQTVDYRSKRKVFLDESEWVMYPDPSVPAIVSEELWDRANALYKARSKQMQAHASGADFHNRYPYSGKIICEEHGKGYHRQLYKTQSGSQEVWQCRVYRDRGRAGCSSPQLWTTDLNQIMARIFEGLVQDKEAVINAVMKVIEAVPNDRDFRRESVRVEEELQSLEQKKDRLLEMSIA
;
A
#
# COMPACT_ATOMS: atom_id res chain seq x y z
N GLN A 1 23.13 -12.01 18.28
CA GLN A 1 24.30 -11.22 17.92
C GLN A 1 25.57 -12.07 17.85
N GLN A 2 25.83 -13.00 18.82
CA GLN A 2 27.03 -13.85 18.84
C GLN A 2 27.12 -14.76 17.61
N ALA A 3 26.00 -15.37 17.18
CA ALA A 3 25.96 -16.23 15.99
C ALA A 3 26.32 -15.48 14.70
N ILE A 4 25.94 -14.19 14.62
CA ILE A 4 26.26 -13.32 13.50
C ILE A 4 27.76 -13.00 13.46
N LYS A 5 28.36 -12.72 14.62
CA LYS A 5 29.80 -12.49 14.73
C LYS A 5 30.65 -13.72 14.32
N ASN A 6 30.06 -14.90 14.40
CA ASN A 6 30.68 -16.16 13.98
C ASN A 6 30.43 -16.49 12.49
N GLY A 7 29.95 -15.54 11.68
CA GLY A 7 29.71 -15.75 10.26
C GLY A 7 28.47 -16.60 9.94
N HIS A 8 27.55 -16.78 10.89
CA HIS A 8 26.35 -17.55 10.68
C HIS A 8 25.26 -16.72 10.00
N VAL A 9 24.90 -17.04 8.78
CA VAL A 9 23.73 -16.43 8.11
C VAL A 9 22.46 -17.03 8.68
N LEU A 10 21.79 -16.27 9.55
CA LEU A 10 20.54 -16.67 10.19
C LEU A 10 19.32 -16.40 9.31
N GLY A 11 18.34 -17.30 9.38
CA GLY A 11 17.05 -17.15 8.69
C GLY A 11 17.10 -17.49 7.20
N ASN A 12 15.94 -17.49 6.57
CA ASN A 12 15.71 -17.68 5.13
C ASN A 12 16.25 -18.97 4.52
N ASP A 13 15.67 -20.10 4.89
CA ASP A 13 15.99 -21.41 4.26
C ASP A 13 15.53 -21.49 2.79
N ARG A 14 14.77 -20.51 2.30
CA ARG A 14 14.17 -20.50 0.95
C ARG A 14 14.37 -19.18 0.22
N LEU A 15 15.57 -18.59 0.35
CA LEU A 15 15.89 -17.39 -0.42
C LEU A 15 16.08 -17.77 -1.89
N TRP A 16 15.36 -17.11 -2.79
CA TRP A 16 15.48 -17.35 -4.23
C TRP A 16 16.86 -16.95 -4.73
N GLY A 17 17.48 -17.77 -5.57
CA GLY A 17 18.84 -17.55 -6.06
C GLY A 17 19.95 -18.07 -5.16
N TYR A 18 19.61 -18.65 -4.01
CA TYR A 18 20.57 -19.23 -3.11
C TYR A 18 20.16 -20.62 -2.62
N ASP A 19 21.16 -21.47 -2.49
CA ASP A 19 21.08 -22.69 -1.71
C ASP A 19 21.70 -22.45 -0.34
N LYS A 20 21.10 -23.00 0.70
CA LYS A 20 21.56 -22.87 2.07
C LYS A 20 21.94 -24.24 2.62
N SER A 21 23.20 -24.39 3.02
CA SER A 21 23.69 -25.56 3.74
C SER A 21 24.15 -25.12 5.13
N GLY A 22 23.38 -25.53 6.16
CA GLY A 22 23.63 -25.07 7.52
C GLY A 22 23.49 -23.54 7.65
N CYS A 23 24.60 -22.85 7.88
CA CYS A 23 24.63 -21.39 8.02
C CYS A 23 25.31 -20.67 6.84
N VAL A 24 25.65 -21.38 5.77
CA VAL A 24 26.33 -20.85 4.59
C VAL A 24 25.35 -20.73 3.44
N LEU A 25 25.41 -19.60 2.73
CA LEU A 25 24.69 -19.37 1.49
C LEU A 25 25.63 -19.59 0.30
N THR A 26 25.20 -20.35 -0.68
CA THR A 26 25.85 -20.51 -1.98
C THR A 26 24.92 -20.06 -3.08
N VAL A 27 25.46 -19.47 -4.15
CA VAL A 27 24.64 -19.02 -5.27
C VAL A 27 24.14 -20.23 -6.05
N ASN A 28 22.83 -20.32 -6.23
CA ASN A 28 22.22 -21.23 -7.19
C ASN A 28 22.12 -20.52 -8.54
N GLU A 29 22.98 -20.86 -9.47
CA GLU A 29 23.14 -20.10 -10.71
C GLU A 29 21.89 -20.12 -11.58
N ALA A 30 21.12 -21.21 -11.61
CA ALA A 30 19.86 -21.31 -12.35
C ALA A 30 18.82 -20.31 -11.81
N GLU A 31 18.70 -20.19 -10.48
CA GLU A 31 17.79 -19.21 -9.87
C GLU A 31 18.38 -17.79 -9.89
N ALA A 32 19.70 -17.63 -9.82
CA ALA A 32 20.38 -16.34 -9.85
C ALA A 32 20.19 -15.60 -11.18
N GLN A 33 20.10 -16.34 -12.30
CA GLN A 33 19.76 -15.77 -13.62
C GLN A 33 18.41 -15.04 -13.57
N VAL A 34 17.41 -15.64 -12.92
CA VAL A 34 16.08 -15.02 -12.76
C VAL A 34 16.18 -13.76 -11.90
N VAL A 35 16.97 -13.79 -10.83
CA VAL A 35 17.19 -12.62 -9.97
C VAL A 35 17.82 -11.47 -10.76
N ARG A 36 18.91 -11.75 -11.51
CA ARG A 36 19.54 -10.74 -12.38
C ARG A 36 18.57 -10.17 -13.41
N ARG A 37 17.75 -11.03 -14.00
CA ARG A 37 16.72 -10.62 -14.97
C ARG A 37 15.67 -9.70 -14.34
N ILE A 38 15.21 -10.00 -13.11
CA ILE A 38 14.28 -9.14 -12.36
C ILE A 38 14.89 -7.74 -12.16
N PHE A 39 16.15 -7.66 -11.72
CA PHE A 39 16.81 -6.38 -11.49
C PHE A 39 17.03 -5.59 -12.78
N ASP A 40 17.39 -6.26 -13.88
CA ASP A 40 17.52 -5.64 -15.19
C ASP A 40 16.19 -5.03 -15.67
N LEU A 41 15.12 -5.83 -15.68
CA LEU A 41 13.79 -5.39 -16.09
C LEU A 41 13.27 -4.23 -15.22
N TYR A 42 13.58 -4.26 -13.91
CA TYR A 42 13.09 -3.25 -13.00
C TYR A 42 13.90 -1.95 -13.01
N ALA A 43 15.22 -2.04 -12.91
CA ALA A 43 16.10 -0.87 -12.76
C ALA A 43 16.49 -0.24 -14.09
N ASN A 44 16.78 -1.06 -15.14
CA ASN A 44 17.20 -0.56 -16.44
C ASN A 44 16.01 -0.26 -17.36
N GLN A 45 15.05 -1.19 -17.46
CA GLN A 45 13.87 -1.02 -18.30
C GLN A 45 12.69 -0.35 -17.58
N GLN A 46 12.81 -0.08 -16.28
CA GLN A 46 11.83 0.62 -15.44
C GLN A 46 10.42 0.01 -15.46
N LEU A 47 10.29 -1.29 -15.69
CA LEU A 47 9.02 -1.98 -15.79
C LEU A 47 8.34 -2.13 -14.41
N GLY A 48 7.01 -2.22 -14.42
CA GLY A 48 6.24 -2.51 -13.21
C GLY A 48 6.32 -3.99 -12.81
N ILE A 49 6.26 -4.30 -11.52
CA ILE A 49 6.43 -5.66 -10.96
C ILE A 49 5.46 -6.67 -11.61
N ARG A 50 4.20 -6.29 -11.88
CA ARG A 50 3.22 -7.17 -12.55
C ARG A 50 3.64 -7.50 -13.98
N ARG A 51 4.18 -6.52 -14.71
CA ARG A 51 4.67 -6.74 -16.07
C ARG A 51 5.91 -7.63 -16.08
N ILE A 52 6.81 -7.47 -15.09
CA ILE A 52 7.97 -8.34 -14.89
C ILE A 52 7.54 -9.78 -14.64
N SER A 53 6.54 -10.00 -13.78
CA SER A 53 5.98 -11.35 -13.53
C SER A 53 5.51 -12.02 -14.83
N GLN A 54 4.82 -11.26 -15.69
CA GLN A 54 4.34 -11.77 -16.98
C GLN A 54 5.50 -12.08 -17.94
N ILE A 55 6.47 -11.17 -18.09
CA ILE A 55 7.62 -11.35 -18.95
C ILE A 55 8.44 -12.58 -18.55
N LEU A 56 8.70 -12.75 -17.25
CA LEU A 56 9.42 -13.92 -16.75
C LEU A 56 8.69 -15.23 -17.10
N PHE A 57 7.37 -15.23 -16.97
CA PHE A 57 6.55 -16.39 -17.33
C PHE A 57 6.58 -16.66 -18.85
N ASP A 58 6.48 -15.61 -19.67
CA ASP A 58 6.56 -15.70 -21.13
C ASP A 58 7.96 -16.17 -21.60
N GLU A 59 9.02 -15.81 -20.85
CA GLU A 59 10.41 -16.26 -21.06
C GLU A 59 10.65 -17.70 -20.53
N GLY A 60 9.63 -18.35 -19.95
CA GLY A 60 9.71 -19.71 -19.42
C GLY A 60 10.23 -19.81 -17.97
N PHE A 61 10.50 -18.69 -17.31
CA PHE A 61 10.89 -18.70 -15.91
C PHE A 61 9.68 -18.84 -14.99
N THR A 62 9.67 -19.92 -14.22
CA THR A 62 8.59 -20.22 -13.26
C THR A 62 9.11 -20.28 -11.83
N SER A 63 8.20 -20.10 -10.88
CA SER A 63 8.48 -20.35 -9.47
C SER A 63 8.80 -21.85 -9.24
N ARG A 64 9.32 -22.21 -8.07
CA ARG A 64 9.57 -23.62 -7.69
C ARG A 64 8.32 -24.50 -7.76
N GLN A 65 7.13 -23.90 -7.85
CA GLN A 65 5.84 -24.60 -7.99
C GLN A 65 5.33 -24.64 -9.43
N GLY A 66 6.13 -24.21 -10.42
CA GLY A 66 5.74 -24.14 -11.84
C GLY A 66 4.80 -22.99 -12.22
N ASN A 67 4.50 -22.06 -11.31
CA ASN A 67 3.62 -20.94 -11.55
C ASN A 67 4.40 -19.65 -11.87
N ALA A 68 3.72 -18.65 -12.43
CA ALA A 68 4.27 -17.30 -12.56
C ALA A 68 4.72 -16.75 -11.19
N PHE A 69 5.76 -15.92 -11.20
CA PHE A 69 6.26 -15.29 -9.98
C PHE A 69 5.21 -14.38 -9.36
N ASN A 70 4.92 -14.57 -8.08
CA ASN A 70 4.03 -13.69 -7.33
C ASN A 70 4.67 -12.29 -7.20
N VAL A 71 3.85 -11.26 -7.28
CA VAL A 71 4.24 -9.85 -7.09
C VAL A 71 4.99 -9.64 -5.76
N LEU A 72 4.57 -10.32 -4.68
CA LEU A 72 5.24 -10.25 -3.38
C LEU A 72 6.64 -10.89 -3.41
N THR A 73 6.83 -11.97 -4.15
CA THR A 73 8.15 -12.60 -4.31
C THR A 73 9.11 -11.67 -5.02
N ILE A 74 8.71 -11.07 -6.15
CA ILE A 74 9.53 -10.09 -6.88
C ILE A 74 9.85 -8.88 -6.00
N ARG A 75 8.85 -8.37 -5.25
CA ARG A 75 9.08 -7.30 -4.27
C ARG A 75 10.12 -7.68 -3.23
N HIS A 76 10.03 -8.87 -2.65
CA HIS A 76 11.00 -9.35 -1.65
C HIS A 76 12.40 -9.47 -2.25
N ILE A 77 12.53 -9.88 -3.51
CA ILE A 77 13.83 -9.91 -4.21
C ILE A 77 14.39 -8.50 -4.34
N LEU A 78 13.63 -7.54 -4.85
CA LEU A 78 14.08 -6.16 -5.05
C LEU A 78 14.47 -5.43 -3.76
N CYS A 79 13.85 -5.79 -2.62
CA CYS A 79 14.05 -5.12 -1.34
C CYS A 79 15.03 -5.84 -0.38
N ASN A 80 15.60 -6.97 -0.78
CA ASN A 80 16.45 -7.72 0.11
C ASN A 80 17.96 -7.43 -0.12
N PRO A 81 18.67 -6.80 0.86
CA PRO A 81 20.07 -6.44 0.72
C PRO A 81 21.01 -7.61 0.53
N LYS A 82 20.61 -8.85 0.84
CA LYS A 82 21.44 -10.04 0.62
C LYS A 82 21.84 -10.21 -0.84
N TYR A 83 21.01 -9.74 -1.79
CA TYR A 83 21.33 -9.84 -3.21
C TYR A 83 22.52 -8.99 -3.65
N LYS A 84 22.87 -7.94 -2.89
CA LYS A 84 24.08 -7.13 -3.10
C LYS A 84 25.27 -7.54 -2.20
N GLY A 85 25.17 -8.67 -1.50
CA GLY A 85 26.24 -9.17 -0.63
C GLY A 85 26.26 -8.57 0.77
N TRP A 86 25.09 -8.13 1.28
CA TRP A 86 24.98 -7.55 2.60
C TRP A 86 24.22 -8.46 3.56
N TYR A 87 24.71 -8.55 4.79
CA TYR A 87 23.89 -9.07 5.87
C TYR A 87 22.71 -8.14 6.14
N CYS A 88 21.57 -8.72 6.42
CA CYS A 88 20.39 -7.95 6.85
C CYS A 88 19.62 -8.78 7.88
N GLY A 89 19.52 -8.25 9.09
CA GLY A 89 18.83 -8.89 10.21
C GLY A 89 18.10 -7.89 11.09
N SER A 90 17.52 -8.40 12.19
CA SER A 90 16.78 -7.60 13.18
C SER A 90 15.64 -6.76 12.60
N LYS A 91 14.93 -7.29 11.60
CA LYS A 91 13.77 -6.62 10.96
C LYS A 91 12.54 -6.52 11.85
N SER A 92 12.53 -7.25 12.96
CA SER A 92 11.44 -7.22 13.94
C SER A 92 11.96 -7.41 15.34
N GLN A 93 11.30 -6.80 16.31
CA GLN A 93 11.58 -6.94 17.73
C GLN A 93 10.35 -7.52 18.45
N THR A 94 10.59 -8.40 19.41
CA THR A 94 9.54 -8.88 20.29
C THR A 94 9.37 -7.86 21.41
N VAL A 95 8.21 -7.20 21.48
CA VAL A 95 7.94 -6.14 22.47
C VAL A 95 7.69 -6.74 23.84
N ASP A 96 7.03 -7.89 23.88
CA ASP A 96 6.72 -8.58 25.12
C ASP A 96 6.95 -10.08 24.95
N TYR A 97 7.78 -10.64 25.85
CA TYR A 97 8.14 -12.06 25.82
C TYR A 97 6.95 -12.99 26.17
N ARG A 98 5.95 -12.49 26.90
CA ARG A 98 4.77 -13.27 27.31
C ARG A 98 3.77 -13.40 26.17
N SER A 99 3.43 -12.27 25.54
CA SER A 99 2.48 -12.24 24.42
C SER A 99 3.11 -12.64 23.09
N LYS A 100 4.46 -12.74 23.02
CA LYS A 100 5.26 -12.98 21.80
C LYS A 100 4.91 -12.00 20.66
N ARG A 101 4.34 -10.85 21.00
CA ARG A 101 3.97 -9.81 20.04
C ARG A 101 5.23 -9.25 19.40
N LYS A 102 5.32 -9.39 18.07
CA LYS A 102 6.40 -8.83 17.25
C LYS A 102 5.96 -7.51 16.63
N VAL A 103 6.85 -6.53 16.64
CA VAL A 103 6.72 -5.28 15.91
C VAL A 103 7.81 -5.26 14.84
N PHE A 104 7.44 -4.89 13.62
CA PHE A 104 8.40 -4.69 12.54
C PHE A 104 9.06 -3.33 12.73
N LEU A 105 10.38 -3.33 12.66
CA LEU A 105 11.20 -2.13 12.80
C LEU A 105 11.29 -1.38 11.47
N ASP A 106 11.55 -0.08 11.53
CA ASP A 106 11.87 0.71 10.35
C ASP A 106 13.21 0.22 9.74
N GLU A 107 13.39 0.45 8.44
CA GLU A 107 14.59 0.01 7.73
C GLU A 107 15.87 0.64 8.30
N SER A 108 15.78 1.85 8.86
CA SER A 108 16.89 2.53 9.55
C SER A 108 17.36 1.84 10.83
N GLU A 109 16.49 1.01 11.42
CA GLU A 109 16.79 0.26 12.65
C GLU A 109 17.28 -1.16 12.35
N TRP A 110 17.29 -1.57 11.08
CA TRP A 110 17.79 -2.89 10.70
C TRP A 110 19.30 -2.97 10.84
N VAL A 111 19.79 -4.14 11.24
CA VAL A 111 21.22 -4.40 11.25
C VAL A 111 21.65 -4.80 9.84
N MET A 112 22.38 -3.91 9.16
CA MET A 112 22.83 -4.12 7.78
C MET A 112 24.33 -3.77 7.68
N TYR A 113 25.12 -4.65 7.07
CA TYR A 113 26.53 -4.43 6.76
C TYR A 113 26.98 -5.35 5.63
N PRO A 114 28.04 -5.00 4.87
CA PRO A 114 28.65 -5.89 3.88
C PRO A 114 29.15 -7.17 4.58
N ASP A 115 28.81 -8.33 4.06
CA ASP A 115 29.17 -9.62 4.65
C ASP A 115 29.73 -10.56 3.59
N PRO A 116 31.03 -10.91 3.64
CA PRO A 116 31.66 -11.82 2.70
C PRO A 116 31.05 -13.23 2.68
N SER A 117 30.32 -13.63 3.74
CA SER A 117 29.60 -14.90 3.80
C SER A 117 28.30 -14.90 3.01
N VAL A 118 27.88 -13.73 2.50
CA VAL A 118 26.70 -13.57 1.65
C VAL A 118 27.16 -13.24 0.23
N PRO A 119 27.26 -14.21 -0.69
CA PRO A 119 27.71 -13.95 -2.04
C PRO A 119 26.70 -13.07 -2.80
N ALA A 120 27.18 -11.98 -3.41
CA ALA A 120 26.35 -11.07 -4.19
C ALA A 120 25.90 -11.72 -5.50
N ILE A 121 24.61 -11.55 -5.86
CA ILE A 121 24.06 -11.95 -7.17
C ILE A 121 24.04 -10.77 -8.14
N VAL A 122 23.84 -9.56 -7.63
CA VAL A 122 23.83 -8.31 -8.42
C VAL A 122 24.82 -7.31 -7.82
N SER A 123 25.26 -6.33 -8.63
CA SER A 123 26.14 -5.27 -8.12
C SER A 123 25.38 -4.36 -7.13
N GLU A 124 26.12 -3.73 -6.23
CA GLU A 124 25.57 -2.81 -5.25
C GLU A 124 24.86 -1.63 -5.93
N GLU A 125 25.46 -1.06 -6.98
CA GLU A 125 24.88 0.07 -7.71
C GLU A 125 23.53 -0.32 -8.37
N LEU A 126 23.44 -1.54 -8.93
CA LEU A 126 22.20 -2.00 -9.56
C LEU A 126 21.10 -2.21 -8.53
N TRP A 127 21.46 -2.79 -7.38
CA TRP A 127 20.53 -2.98 -6.27
C TRP A 127 20.04 -1.64 -5.72
N ASP A 128 20.95 -0.69 -5.47
CA ASP A 128 20.63 0.63 -4.90
C ASP A 128 19.70 1.42 -5.85
N ARG A 129 19.94 1.41 -7.15
CA ARG A 129 19.04 2.01 -8.15
C ARG A 129 17.65 1.38 -8.13
N ALA A 130 17.58 0.06 -8.10
CA ALA A 130 16.31 -0.67 -8.05
C ALA A 130 15.54 -0.33 -6.77
N ASN A 131 16.21 -0.32 -5.62
CA ASN A 131 15.60 -0.03 -4.33
C ASN A 131 15.14 1.43 -4.21
N ALA A 132 15.94 2.39 -4.69
CA ALA A 132 15.56 3.80 -4.75
C ALA A 132 14.31 4.02 -5.62
N LEU A 133 14.27 3.40 -6.80
CA LEU A 133 13.11 3.43 -7.69
C LEU A 133 11.87 2.80 -7.03
N TYR A 134 12.04 1.68 -6.32
CA TYR A 134 10.97 1.04 -5.60
C TYR A 134 10.41 1.95 -4.49
N LYS A 135 11.26 2.57 -3.69
CA LYS A 135 10.87 3.50 -2.62
C LYS A 135 10.14 4.73 -3.17
N ALA A 136 10.63 5.31 -4.27
CA ALA A 136 9.99 6.44 -4.93
C ALA A 136 8.56 6.09 -5.41
N ARG A 137 8.40 4.96 -6.10
CA ARG A 137 7.08 4.47 -6.55
C ARG A 137 6.15 4.14 -5.39
N SER A 138 6.68 3.54 -4.31
CA SER A 138 5.90 3.23 -3.11
C SER A 138 5.38 4.49 -2.42
N LYS A 139 6.21 5.54 -2.29
CA LYS A 139 5.78 6.85 -1.75
C LYS A 139 4.67 7.49 -2.59
N GLN A 140 4.80 7.44 -3.92
CA GLN A 140 3.74 7.94 -4.82
C GLN A 140 2.42 7.17 -4.61
N MET A 141 2.49 5.84 -4.52
CA MET A 141 1.29 5.01 -4.27
C MET A 141 0.67 5.31 -2.90
N GLN A 142 1.48 5.51 -1.86
CA GLN A 142 0.99 5.87 -0.52
C GLN A 142 0.39 7.26 -0.49
N ALA A 143 1.00 8.24 -1.13
CA ALA A 143 0.46 9.60 -1.26
C ALA A 143 -0.91 9.60 -1.97
N HIS A 144 -1.09 8.72 -2.97
CA HIS A 144 -2.39 8.52 -3.62
C HIS A 144 -3.39 7.70 -2.79
N ALA A 145 -2.93 6.85 -1.88
CA ALA A 145 -3.78 5.97 -1.07
C ALA A 145 -4.21 6.61 0.26
N SER A 146 -3.42 7.53 0.82
CA SER A 146 -3.70 8.20 2.09
C SER A 146 -4.71 9.34 1.97
N GLY A 147 -5.18 9.66 0.77
CA GLY A 147 -6.12 10.75 0.56
C GLY A 147 -7.53 10.38 1.02
N ALA A 148 -8.05 11.11 2.00
CA ALA A 148 -9.49 11.26 2.21
C ALA A 148 -10.22 11.63 0.90
N ASP A 149 -9.49 12.16 -0.08
CA ASP A 149 -9.93 12.49 -1.44
C ASP A 149 -10.24 11.29 -2.33
N PHE A 150 -9.88 10.05 -1.94
CA PHE A 150 -10.15 8.88 -2.79
C PHE A 150 -11.65 8.62 -2.98
N HIS A 151 -12.45 8.92 -1.95
CA HIS A 151 -13.91 8.80 -2.02
C HIS A 151 -14.59 9.95 -2.77
N ASN A 152 -13.91 11.08 -2.92
CA ASN A 152 -14.46 12.28 -3.57
C ASN A 152 -13.81 12.61 -4.92
N ARG A 153 -12.89 11.78 -5.40
CA ARG A 153 -12.15 12.03 -6.66
C ARG A 153 -13.04 12.08 -7.90
N TYR A 154 -14.12 11.32 -7.92
CA TYR A 154 -15.11 11.28 -8.99
C TYR A 154 -16.51 11.29 -8.40
N PRO A 155 -17.52 11.79 -9.12
CA PRO A 155 -18.87 11.99 -8.60
C PRO A 155 -19.48 10.75 -7.93
N TYR A 156 -19.18 9.57 -8.46
CA TYR A 156 -19.75 8.30 -7.98
C TYR A 156 -18.79 7.47 -7.12
N SER A 157 -17.59 7.97 -6.81
CA SER A 157 -16.61 7.26 -5.96
C SER A 157 -17.17 7.00 -4.56
N GLY A 158 -17.16 5.73 -4.14
CA GLY A 158 -17.66 5.31 -2.83
C GLY A 158 -19.16 5.38 -2.61
N LYS A 159 -19.94 5.81 -3.63
CA LYS A 159 -21.39 6.01 -3.50
C LYS A 159 -22.24 4.87 -4.08
N ILE A 160 -21.66 4.06 -4.96
CA ILE A 160 -22.34 2.92 -5.57
C ILE A 160 -21.85 1.65 -4.88
N ILE A 161 -22.77 0.87 -4.36
CA ILE A 161 -22.51 -0.37 -3.63
C ILE A 161 -23.18 -1.52 -4.39
N CYS A 162 -22.45 -2.62 -4.54
CA CYS A 162 -22.98 -3.85 -5.12
C CYS A 162 -23.93 -4.53 -4.12
N GLU A 163 -25.15 -4.75 -4.50
CA GLU A 163 -26.15 -5.42 -3.68
C GLU A 163 -25.74 -6.85 -3.34
N GLU A 164 -25.22 -7.58 -4.33
CA GLU A 164 -24.79 -8.97 -4.17
C GLU A 164 -23.61 -9.16 -3.19
N HIS A 165 -22.65 -8.21 -3.15
CA HIS A 165 -21.40 -8.37 -2.40
C HIS A 165 -21.19 -7.34 -1.29
N GLY A 166 -22.02 -6.32 -1.15
CA GLY A 166 -21.80 -5.19 -0.23
C GLY A 166 -20.51 -4.42 -0.50
N LYS A 167 -19.89 -4.58 -1.69
CA LYS A 167 -18.62 -3.94 -2.06
C LYS A 167 -18.85 -2.74 -2.95
N GLY A 168 -18.05 -1.67 -2.75
CA GLY A 168 -18.10 -0.48 -3.59
C GLY A 168 -17.74 -0.77 -5.05
N TYR A 169 -18.37 -0.03 -5.94
CA TYR A 169 -18.01 -0.01 -7.35
C TYR A 169 -16.73 0.80 -7.56
N HIS A 170 -15.90 0.34 -8.49
CA HIS A 170 -14.66 0.98 -8.87
C HIS A 170 -14.74 1.47 -10.31
N ARG A 171 -14.24 2.69 -10.53
CA ARG A 171 -14.11 3.29 -11.86
C ARG A 171 -13.03 2.55 -12.66
N GLN A 172 -13.37 2.21 -13.89
CA GLN A 172 -12.49 1.67 -14.91
C GLN A 172 -12.57 2.52 -16.18
N LEU A 173 -11.45 2.61 -16.89
CA LEU A 173 -11.37 3.25 -18.20
C LEU A 173 -11.21 2.19 -19.27
N TYR A 174 -12.17 2.11 -20.18
CA TYR A 174 -12.06 1.29 -21.38
C TYR A 174 -11.64 2.17 -22.55
N LYS A 175 -10.56 1.80 -23.20
CA LYS A 175 -10.13 2.40 -24.45
C LYS A 175 -10.90 1.74 -25.59
N THR A 176 -11.72 2.50 -26.30
CA THR A 176 -12.42 2.09 -27.51
C THR A 176 -11.81 2.80 -28.71
N GLN A 177 -12.16 2.38 -29.93
CA GLN A 177 -11.72 3.06 -31.17
C GLN A 177 -12.19 4.51 -31.22
N SER A 178 -13.33 4.83 -30.57
CA SER A 178 -13.92 6.17 -30.50
C SER A 178 -13.47 7.01 -29.29
N GLY A 179 -12.53 6.50 -28.47
CA GLY A 179 -12.02 7.22 -27.27
C GLY A 179 -12.05 6.39 -26.01
N SER A 180 -11.89 7.03 -24.87
CA SER A 180 -11.96 6.38 -23.55
C SER A 180 -13.36 6.50 -22.98
N GLN A 181 -13.95 5.39 -22.57
CA GLN A 181 -15.24 5.35 -21.88
C GLN A 181 -15.04 4.94 -20.42
N GLU A 182 -15.82 5.55 -19.54
CA GLU A 182 -15.79 5.28 -18.10
C GLU A 182 -16.90 4.32 -17.71
N VAL A 183 -16.53 3.26 -17.02
CA VAL A 183 -17.46 2.28 -16.47
C VAL A 183 -17.19 2.04 -14.99
N TRP A 184 -18.24 1.81 -14.25
CA TRP A 184 -18.22 1.44 -12.85
C TRP A 184 -18.55 -0.04 -12.70
N GLN A 185 -17.72 -0.76 -11.96
CA GLN A 185 -17.85 -2.21 -11.78
C GLN A 185 -17.67 -2.60 -10.32
N CYS A 186 -18.40 -3.60 -9.86
CA CYS A 186 -18.15 -4.23 -8.59
C CYS A 186 -16.70 -4.75 -8.53
N ARG A 187 -16.05 -4.63 -7.38
CA ARG A 187 -14.69 -5.13 -7.18
C ARG A 187 -14.56 -6.62 -7.50
N VAL A 188 -15.55 -7.43 -7.11
CA VAL A 188 -15.55 -8.88 -7.38
C VAL A 188 -15.71 -9.16 -8.86
N TYR A 189 -16.56 -8.39 -9.57
CA TYR A 189 -16.67 -8.46 -11.02
C TYR A 189 -15.34 -8.16 -11.71
N ARG A 190 -14.63 -7.12 -11.27
CA ARG A 190 -13.32 -6.77 -11.82
C ARG A 190 -12.29 -7.89 -11.66
N ASP A 191 -12.32 -8.59 -10.53
CA ASP A 191 -11.31 -9.59 -10.18
C ASP A 191 -11.64 -10.98 -10.75
N ARG A 192 -12.94 -11.32 -10.98
CA ARG A 192 -13.41 -12.65 -11.38
C ARG A 192 -14.39 -12.65 -12.57
N GLY A 193 -14.71 -11.49 -13.14
CA GLY A 193 -15.67 -11.36 -14.22
C GLY A 193 -17.10 -11.76 -13.84
N ARG A 194 -17.90 -12.13 -14.85
CA ARG A 194 -19.32 -12.55 -14.67
C ARG A 194 -19.47 -13.80 -13.79
N ALA A 195 -18.46 -14.66 -13.75
CA ALA A 195 -18.47 -15.83 -12.88
C ALA A 195 -18.41 -15.48 -11.38
N GLY A 196 -17.90 -14.27 -11.05
CA GLY A 196 -17.78 -13.81 -9.66
C GLY A 196 -18.86 -12.85 -9.21
N CYS A 197 -19.58 -12.19 -10.13
CA CYS A 197 -20.59 -11.19 -9.80
C CYS A 197 -21.57 -11.01 -10.96
N SER A 198 -22.86 -11.11 -10.68
CA SER A 198 -23.92 -10.91 -11.68
C SER A 198 -24.30 -9.44 -11.88
N SER A 199 -23.85 -8.57 -10.97
CA SER A 199 -24.22 -7.14 -11.00
C SER A 199 -23.78 -6.44 -12.29
N PRO A 200 -24.62 -5.56 -12.87
CA PRO A 200 -24.32 -4.91 -14.14
C PRO A 200 -23.12 -3.96 -14.02
N GLN A 201 -22.45 -3.78 -15.13
CA GLN A 201 -21.52 -2.66 -15.32
C GLN A 201 -22.33 -1.39 -15.58
N LEU A 202 -21.96 -0.29 -14.96
CA LEU A 202 -22.66 0.98 -15.06
C LEU A 202 -21.78 1.98 -15.80
N TRP A 203 -22.25 2.46 -16.95
CA TRP A 203 -21.54 3.50 -17.70
C TRP A 203 -21.75 4.87 -17.06
N THR A 204 -20.74 5.70 -17.02
CA THR A 204 -20.84 7.05 -16.45
C THR A 204 -21.90 7.89 -17.19
N THR A 205 -22.04 7.69 -18.50
CA THR A 205 -23.08 8.35 -19.33
C THR A 205 -24.49 8.02 -18.83
N ASP A 206 -24.75 6.73 -18.57
CA ASP A 206 -26.06 6.28 -18.11
C ASP A 206 -26.34 6.76 -16.68
N LEU A 207 -25.34 6.71 -15.82
CA LEU A 207 -25.42 7.25 -14.46
C LEU A 207 -25.74 8.76 -14.47
N ASN A 208 -25.09 9.52 -15.35
CA ASN A 208 -25.37 10.95 -15.48
C ASN A 208 -26.80 11.21 -15.95
N GLN A 209 -27.33 10.41 -16.89
CA GLN A 209 -28.74 10.53 -17.34
C GLN A 209 -29.72 10.19 -16.23
N ILE A 210 -29.47 9.13 -15.46
CA ILE A 210 -30.29 8.76 -14.30
C ILE A 210 -30.26 9.87 -13.26
N MET A 211 -29.09 10.40 -12.93
CA MET A 211 -28.99 11.51 -11.98
C MET A 211 -29.67 12.78 -12.47
N ALA A 212 -29.54 13.11 -13.76
CA ALA A 212 -30.25 14.26 -14.32
C ALA A 212 -31.77 14.14 -14.13
N ARG A 213 -32.35 12.97 -14.43
CA ARG A 213 -33.80 12.71 -14.24
C ARG A 213 -34.20 12.80 -12.76
N ILE A 214 -33.38 12.29 -11.84
CA ILE A 214 -33.61 12.41 -10.40
C ILE A 214 -33.63 13.89 -9.98
N PHE A 215 -32.63 14.67 -10.44
CA PHE A 215 -32.58 16.11 -10.14
C PHE A 215 -33.72 16.89 -10.77
N GLU A 216 -34.12 16.58 -12.01
CA GLU A 216 -35.31 17.16 -12.65
C GLU A 216 -36.57 16.91 -11.83
N GLY A 217 -36.76 15.68 -11.33
CA GLY A 217 -37.89 15.34 -10.45
C GLY A 217 -37.82 16.08 -9.11
N LEU A 218 -36.64 16.24 -8.51
CA LEU A 218 -36.47 16.98 -7.26
C LEU A 218 -36.69 18.49 -7.45
N VAL A 219 -36.31 19.06 -8.60
CA VAL A 219 -36.48 20.50 -8.89
C VAL A 219 -37.94 20.86 -9.18
N GLN A 220 -38.78 19.91 -9.56
CA GLN A 220 -40.20 20.17 -9.71
C GLN A 220 -40.89 20.52 -8.39
N ASP A 221 -40.35 20.04 -7.26
CA ASP A 221 -40.83 20.42 -5.91
C ASP A 221 -39.77 21.30 -5.20
N LYS A 222 -39.56 22.50 -5.74
CA LYS A 222 -38.56 23.46 -5.26
C LYS A 222 -38.73 23.81 -3.77
N GLU A 223 -39.94 23.95 -3.30
CA GLU A 223 -40.23 24.35 -1.92
C GLU A 223 -39.85 23.24 -0.95
N ALA A 224 -40.14 21.98 -1.25
CA ALA A 224 -39.76 20.85 -0.42
C ALA A 224 -38.21 20.69 -0.33
N VAL A 225 -37.50 20.88 -1.45
CA VAL A 225 -36.03 20.82 -1.48
C VAL A 225 -35.43 21.99 -0.71
N ILE A 226 -35.89 23.20 -0.87
CA ILE A 226 -35.45 24.38 -0.14
C ILE A 226 -35.65 24.19 1.38
N ASN A 227 -36.85 23.73 1.77
CA ASN A 227 -37.17 23.48 3.18
C ASN A 227 -36.30 22.35 3.78
N ALA A 228 -35.98 21.30 3.02
CA ALA A 228 -35.08 20.24 3.48
C ALA A 228 -33.64 20.73 3.64
N VAL A 229 -33.14 21.53 2.70
CA VAL A 229 -31.79 22.14 2.77
C VAL A 229 -31.71 23.13 3.93
N MET A 230 -32.72 23.99 4.12
CA MET A 230 -32.77 24.93 5.24
C MET A 230 -32.75 24.22 6.59
N LYS A 231 -33.51 23.13 6.75
CA LYS A 231 -33.46 22.30 7.97
C LYS A 231 -32.08 21.74 8.25
N VAL A 232 -31.36 21.30 7.22
CA VAL A 232 -29.97 20.79 7.36
C VAL A 232 -29.02 21.93 7.76
N ILE A 233 -29.16 23.11 7.14
CA ILE A 233 -28.33 24.29 7.48
C ILE A 233 -28.60 24.75 8.90
N GLU A 234 -29.85 24.77 9.34
CA GLU A 234 -30.24 25.13 10.70
C GLU A 234 -29.78 24.10 11.76
N ALA A 235 -29.68 22.82 11.38
CA ALA A 235 -29.19 21.75 12.25
C ALA A 235 -27.66 21.70 12.34
N VAL A 236 -26.92 22.36 11.44
CA VAL A 236 -25.46 22.48 11.54
C VAL A 236 -25.12 23.49 12.64
N PRO A 237 -24.43 23.08 13.72
CA PRO A 237 -24.01 23.99 14.77
C PRO A 237 -23.17 25.13 14.20
N ASN A 238 -23.47 26.35 14.61
CA ASN A 238 -22.82 27.53 14.08
C ASN A 238 -21.30 27.47 14.33
N ASP A 239 -20.51 27.65 13.30
CA ASP A 239 -19.02 27.59 13.35
C ASP A 239 -18.43 28.51 14.46
N ARG A 240 -19.17 29.55 14.88
CA ARG A 240 -18.81 30.41 16.02
C ARG A 240 -18.84 29.69 17.36
N ASP A 241 -19.73 28.73 17.55
CA ASP A 241 -19.83 28.01 18.80
C ASP A 241 -18.72 26.96 18.92
N PHE A 242 -18.36 26.31 17.82
CA PHE A 242 -17.19 25.43 17.78
C PHE A 242 -15.87 26.18 18.04
N ARG A 243 -15.69 27.36 17.46
CA ARG A 243 -14.48 28.18 17.72
C ARG A 243 -14.39 28.63 19.18
N ARG A 244 -15.50 29.00 19.80
CA ARG A 244 -15.53 29.35 21.21
C ARG A 244 -15.24 28.17 22.13
N GLU A 245 -15.78 26.99 21.80
CA GLU A 245 -15.52 25.75 22.54
C GLU A 245 -14.05 25.32 22.40
N SER A 246 -13.46 25.39 21.18
CA SER A 246 -12.04 25.10 20.96
C SER A 246 -11.12 26.01 21.76
N VAL A 247 -11.38 27.32 21.76
CA VAL A 247 -10.58 28.28 22.54
C VAL A 247 -10.69 27.97 24.03
N ARG A 248 -11.87 27.66 24.54
CA ARG A 248 -12.08 27.31 25.95
C ARG A 248 -11.34 26.02 26.34
N VAL A 249 -11.36 25.00 25.49
CA VAL A 249 -10.63 23.73 25.71
C VAL A 249 -9.12 23.95 25.69
N GLU A 250 -8.61 24.81 24.80
CA GLU A 250 -7.20 25.18 24.77
C GLU A 250 -6.76 25.93 26.02
N GLU A 251 -7.57 26.86 26.52
CA GLU A 251 -7.30 27.59 27.78
C GLU A 251 -7.31 26.64 29.01
N GLU A 252 -8.25 25.69 29.06
CA GLU A 252 -8.26 24.66 30.10
C GLU A 252 -7.03 23.75 30.06
N LEU A 253 -6.60 23.34 28.86
CA LEU A 253 -5.39 22.55 28.67
C LEU A 253 -4.14 23.28 29.16
N GLN A 254 -3.97 24.54 28.79
CA GLN A 254 -2.84 25.37 29.27
C GLN A 254 -2.86 25.52 30.79
N SER A 255 -4.04 25.72 31.41
CA SER A 255 -4.18 25.79 32.85
C SER A 255 -3.79 24.49 33.55
N LEU A 256 -4.14 23.34 32.97
CA LEU A 256 -3.77 22.02 33.50
C LEU A 256 -2.27 21.74 33.35
N GLU A 257 -1.67 22.14 32.26
CA GLU A 257 -0.22 22.02 32.04
C GLU A 257 0.56 22.86 33.07
N GLN A 258 0.15 24.12 33.30
CA GLN A 258 0.78 24.94 34.31
C GLN A 258 0.63 24.36 35.74
N LYS A 259 -0.52 23.77 36.06
CA LYS A 259 -0.71 23.08 37.34
C LYS A 259 0.15 21.86 37.50
N LYS A 260 0.28 21.08 36.41
CA LYS A 260 1.18 19.90 36.34
C LYS A 260 2.63 20.32 36.59
N ASP A 261 3.10 21.37 35.93
CA ASP A 261 4.48 21.84 36.06
C ASP A 261 4.78 22.35 37.47
N ARG A 262 3.84 23.10 38.10
CA ARG A 262 3.97 23.50 39.52
C ARG A 262 4.04 22.31 40.46
N LEU A 263 3.23 21.26 40.22
CA LEU A 263 3.26 20.05 41.05
C LEU A 263 4.58 19.28 40.89
N LEU A 264 5.14 19.28 39.67
CA LEU A 264 6.45 18.69 39.42
C LEU A 264 7.56 19.49 40.15
N GLU A 265 7.54 20.80 40.08
CA GLU A 265 8.49 21.66 40.84
C GLU A 265 8.40 21.44 42.35
N MET A 266 7.19 21.31 42.88
CA MET A 266 6.98 21.02 44.31
C MET A 266 7.37 19.61 44.74
N SER A 267 7.48 18.65 43.81
CA SER A 267 7.90 17.28 44.09
C SER A 267 9.43 17.10 44.03
N ILE A 268 10.15 18.08 43.48
CA ILE A 268 11.62 18.06 43.31
C ILE A 268 12.31 18.91 44.40
N ALA A 269 11.57 19.77 45.09
CA ALA A 269 12.04 20.54 46.24
C ALA A 269 11.83 19.78 47.57
#